data_4cd2ac9fcf608924cad936ec371d4e1e
#
_entry.id   4cd2ac9fcf608924cad936ec371d4e1e
#
_cell.length_a   1.000
_cell.length_b   1.000
_cell.length_c   1.000
_cell.angle_alpha   90.00
_cell.angle_beta   90.00
_cell.angle_gamma   90.00
#
_symmetry.space_group_name_H-M   'P 1'
#
loop_
_entity.id
_entity.type
_entity.pdbx_description
1 polymer ?
#
loop_
_entity_poly.entity_id
_entity_poly.type
_entity_poly.pdbx_seq_one_letter_code
_entity_poly.pdbx_strand_id
1 'polypeptide(L)'
;MAFLEVKNLKKSFGNTQVLKGINLTLERGEVLAIIGASGGGKTTLLRSLNFLESADEGEIIVNGKTVYSAKNGSEPVTSPEAQLSFGLVFQQFNLFPQYNVKENLTLAPILRAKRGAYPESVAQINERAEKLLETVGLSEKAESYPCQLSGGQQQRVAIARALMMSPEILCFDEPTSALDPELTGEVLKVIRSLKNDDRTMIIVTHEMDFAKSVADKIIFVADGVIEEEGTPDEVLTNPKSEKIKAFLSVINEK
;
A
#
# COMPACT_ATOMS: atom_id res chain seq x y z
N MET A 1 -6.58 2.36 21.31
CA MET A 1 -5.44 3.12 20.76
C MET A 1 -5.34 2.72 19.31
N ALA A 2 -5.33 3.67 18.40
CA ALA A 2 -5.19 3.37 16.98
C ALA A 2 -3.91 2.56 16.71
N PHE A 3 -3.98 1.65 15.74
CA PHE A 3 -2.85 0.80 15.35
C PHE A 3 -1.81 1.59 14.54
N LEU A 4 -2.28 2.45 13.63
CA LEU A 4 -1.48 3.44 12.93
C LEU A 4 -1.96 4.85 13.29
N GLU A 5 -1.06 5.73 13.67
CA GLU A 5 -1.32 7.16 13.83
C GLU A 5 -0.32 7.95 13.01
N VAL A 6 -0.80 8.85 12.19
CA VAL A 6 0.00 9.82 11.43
C VAL A 6 -0.36 11.21 11.94
N LYS A 7 0.65 11.98 12.34
CA LYS A 7 0.46 13.30 12.95
C LYS A 7 1.19 14.37 12.16
N ASN A 8 0.43 15.35 11.68
CA ASN A 8 0.92 16.57 11.03
C ASN A 8 1.98 16.31 9.94
N LEU A 9 1.76 15.29 9.09
CA LEU A 9 2.71 14.89 8.07
C LEU A 9 2.74 15.93 6.95
N LYS A 10 3.91 16.55 6.72
CA LYS A 10 4.13 17.56 5.69
C LYS A 10 5.25 17.14 4.76
N LYS A 11 5.08 17.46 3.47
CA LYS A 11 6.09 17.20 2.44
C LYS A 11 6.04 18.28 1.35
N SER A 12 7.22 18.78 1.03
CA SER A 12 7.40 19.73 -0.07
C SER A 12 8.43 19.20 -1.08
N PHE A 13 8.29 19.59 -2.33
CA PHE A 13 9.28 19.40 -3.38
C PHE A 13 9.62 20.78 -3.94
N GLY A 14 10.83 21.25 -3.62
CA GLY A 14 11.22 22.64 -3.90
C GLY A 14 10.26 23.63 -3.20
N ASN A 15 9.61 24.50 -3.97
CA ASN A 15 8.65 25.47 -3.43
C ASN A 15 7.19 24.98 -3.38
N THR A 16 6.94 23.73 -3.80
CA THR A 16 5.56 23.19 -3.85
C THR A 16 5.32 22.30 -2.64
N GLN A 17 4.43 22.73 -1.74
CA GLN A 17 3.98 21.90 -0.62
C GLN A 17 2.91 20.92 -1.10
N VAL A 18 3.24 19.61 -1.09
CA VAL A 18 2.38 18.52 -1.57
C VAL A 18 1.55 17.91 -0.45
N LEU A 19 2.13 17.75 0.75
CA LEU A 19 1.37 17.36 1.95
C LEU A 19 1.41 18.52 2.95
N LYS A 20 0.23 18.92 3.44
CA LYS A 20 0.03 20.15 4.21
C LYS A 20 -0.42 19.87 5.66
N GLY A 21 0.10 18.79 6.26
CA GLY A 21 -0.23 18.44 7.64
C GLY A 21 -1.32 17.37 7.70
N ILE A 22 -1.07 16.24 7.05
CA ILE A 22 -1.97 15.09 7.07
C ILE A 22 -1.99 14.48 8.48
N ASN A 23 -3.21 14.26 8.98
CA ASN A 23 -3.48 13.50 10.19
C ASN A 23 -4.42 12.36 9.83
N LEU A 24 -4.08 11.11 10.18
CA LEU A 24 -4.96 9.96 9.98
C LEU A 24 -4.71 8.90 11.06
N THR A 25 -5.72 8.09 11.29
CA THR A 25 -5.67 6.94 12.19
C THR A 25 -6.27 5.72 11.52
N LEU A 26 -5.74 4.55 11.85
CA LEU A 26 -6.22 3.27 11.34
C LEU A 26 -6.16 2.23 12.47
N GLU A 27 -7.22 1.45 12.64
CA GLU A 27 -7.25 0.36 13.60
C GLU A 27 -6.62 -0.92 13.00
N ARG A 28 -6.27 -1.88 13.85
CA ARG A 28 -5.73 -3.18 13.39
C ARG A 28 -6.80 -3.94 12.62
N GLY A 29 -6.45 -4.51 11.47
CA GLY A 29 -7.37 -5.23 10.58
C GLY A 29 -8.26 -4.33 9.73
N GLU A 30 -8.22 -3.00 9.91
CA GLU A 30 -8.99 -2.05 9.12
C GLU A 30 -8.37 -1.81 7.74
N VAL A 31 -9.21 -1.60 6.75
CA VAL A 31 -8.82 -1.24 5.37
C VAL A 31 -9.16 0.22 5.11
N LEU A 32 -8.13 1.04 4.88
CA LEU A 32 -8.24 2.42 4.48
C LEU A 32 -8.11 2.56 2.97
N ALA A 33 -9.11 3.10 2.29
CA ALA A 33 -8.96 3.54 0.90
C ALA A 33 -8.64 5.04 0.83
N ILE A 34 -7.68 5.39 0.00
CA ILE A 34 -7.28 6.78 -0.31
C ILE A 34 -7.71 7.09 -1.73
N ILE A 35 -8.64 8.02 -1.90
CA ILE A 35 -9.15 8.46 -3.19
C ILE A 35 -8.87 9.95 -3.41
N GLY A 36 -9.03 10.43 -4.64
CA GLY A 36 -8.86 11.84 -5.00
C GLY A 36 -8.27 12.04 -6.38
N ALA A 37 -8.26 13.28 -6.85
CA ALA A 37 -7.73 13.64 -8.16
C ALA A 37 -6.22 13.37 -8.29
N SER A 38 -5.74 13.22 -9.52
CA SER A 38 -4.31 13.15 -9.82
C SER A 38 -3.61 14.42 -9.33
N GLY A 39 -2.41 14.25 -8.75
CA GLY A 39 -1.65 15.37 -8.17
C GLY A 39 -2.11 15.80 -6.76
N GLY A 40 -3.16 15.22 -6.18
CA GLY A 40 -3.66 15.57 -4.83
C GLY A 40 -2.74 15.19 -3.66
N GLY A 41 -1.67 14.41 -3.91
CA GLY A 41 -0.72 14.01 -2.87
C GLY A 41 -0.85 12.55 -2.40
N LYS A 42 -1.77 11.74 -2.96
CA LYS A 42 -2.03 10.34 -2.55
C LYS A 42 -0.79 9.45 -2.58
N THR A 43 -0.11 9.38 -3.72
CA THR A 43 1.13 8.60 -3.89
C THR A 43 2.25 9.12 -3.00
N THR A 44 2.36 10.45 -2.83
CA THR A 44 3.34 11.05 -1.92
C THR A 44 3.06 10.65 -0.47
N LEU A 45 1.79 10.68 -0.04
CA LEU A 45 1.39 10.20 1.28
C LEU A 45 1.77 8.73 1.47
N LEU A 46 1.40 7.87 0.52
CA LEU A 46 1.69 6.43 0.61
C LEU A 46 3.20 6.15 0.63
N ARG A 47 3.99 6.86 -0.19
CA ARG A 47 5.45 6.73 -0.21
C ARG A 47 6.10 7.25 1.08
N SER A 48 5.56 8.31 1.68
CA SER A 48 6.03 8.80 2.98
C SER A 48 5.75 7.79 4.09
N LEU A 49 4.59 7.13 4.09
CA LEU A 49 4.27 6.04 5.03
C LEU A 49 5.22 4.84 4.89
N ASN A 50 5.70 4.58 3.67
CA ASN A 50 6.65 3.50 3.37
C ASN A 50 8.13 3.95 3.41
N PHE A 51 8.42 5.16 3.90
CA PHE A 51 9.78 5.73 4.02
C PHE A 51 10.56 5.80 2.70
N LEU A 52 9.86 5.82 1.57
CA LEU A 52 10.44 6.05 0.24
C LEU A 52 10.59 7.53 -0.05
N GLU A 53 9.78 8.35 0.59
CA GLU A 53 9.88 9.81 0.60
C GLU A 53 9.97 10.30 2.05
N SER A 54 11.04 10.99 2.38
CA SER A 54 11.18 11.59 3.71
C SER A 54 10.25 12.77 3.85
N ALA A 55 9.36 12.74 4.84
CA ALA A 55 8.52 13.89 5.17
C ALA A 55 9.39 15.01 5.79
N ASP A 56 8.98 16.26 5.60
CA ASP A 56 9.69 17.43 6.15
C ASP A 56 9.33 17.63 7.63
N GLU A 57 8.09 17.32 8.00
CA GLU A 57 7.57 17.37 9.37
C GLU A 57 6.57 16.25 9.61
N GLY A 58 6.40 15.86 10.87
CA GLY A 58 5.36 14.96 11.33
C GLY A 58 5.89 13.69 11.98
N GLU A 59 4.96 12.87 12.45
CA GLU A 59 5.25 11.61 13.12
C GLU A 59 4.39 10.48 12.56
N ILE A 60 4.97 9.28 12.49
CA ILE A 60 4.28 8.04 12.18
C ILE A 60 4.48 7.09 13.35
N ILE A 61 3.37 6.61 13.92
CA ILE A 61 3.33 5.74 15.09
C ILE A 61 2.61 4.46 14.69
N VAL A 62 3.24 3.31 14.89
CA VAL A 62 2.67 1.99 14.64
C VAL A 62 2.66 1.23 15.94
N ASN A 63 1.49 0.70 16.33
CA ASN A 63 1.30 -0.08 17.55
C ASN A 63 1.87 0.64 18.81
N GLY A 64 1.62 1.95 18.93
CA GLY A 64 2.08 2.80 20.01
C GLY A 64 3.57 3.16 20.00
N LYS A 65 4.34 2.70 18.99
CA LYS A 65 5.77 3.03 18.84
C LYS A 65 5.97 4.04 17.72
N THR A 66 6.69 5.13 17.99
CA THR A 66 7.10 6.08 16.94
C THR A 66 8.12 5.40 16.03
N VAL A 67 7.72 5.13 14.78
CA VAL A 67 8.59 4.52 13.75
C VAL A 67 9.27 5.56 12.88
N TYR A 68 8.69 6.77 12.79
CA TYR A 68 9.24 7.90 12.05
C TYR A 68 8.90 9.21 12.76
N SER A 69 9.87 10.12 12.81
CA SER A 69 9.67 11.50 13.29
C SER A 69 10.56 12.46 12.51
N ALA A 70 9.97 13.52 11.98
CA ALA A 70 10.66 14.60 11.31
C ALA A 70 10.25 15.95 11.91
N LYS A 71 11.24 16.82 12.11
CA LYS A 71 11.04 18.21 12.53
C LYS A 71 11.70 19.11 11.51
N ASN A 72 11.03 20.19 11.14
CA ASN A 72 11.55 21.13 10.15
C ASN A 72 13.00 21.54 10.45
N GLY A 73 13.87 21.38 9.45
CA GLY A 73 15.30 21.70 9.56
C GLY A 73 16.18 20.66 10.27
N SER A 74 15.64 19.49 10.65
CA SER A 74 16.40 18.39 11.26
C SER A 74 16.35 17.15 10.36
N GLU A 75 17.36 16.30 10.45
CA GLU A 75 17.31 15.00 9.81
C GLU A 75 16.20 14.13 10.43
N PRO A 76 15.39 13.45 9.60
CA PRO A 76 14.34 12.57 10.09
C PRO A 76 14.92 11.37 10.83
N VAL A 77 14.26 10.98 11.91
CA VAL A 77 14.60 9.77 12.67
C VAL A 77 13.66 8.65 12.25
N THR A 78 14.22 7.56 11.76
CA THR A 78 13.48 6.35 11.38
C THR A 78 13.97 5.18 12.23
N SER A 79 13.04 4.44 12.85
CA SER A 79 13.42 3.26 13.64
C SER A 79 13.90 2.12 12.71
N PRO A 80 14.80 1.24 13.18
CA PRO A 80 15.25 0.09 12.38
C PRO A 80 14.11 -0.85 11.95
N GLU A 81 13.06 -0.94 12.76
CA GLU A 81 11.89 -1.79 12.51
C GLU A 81 10.89 -1.14 11.53
N ALA A 82 10.96 0.16 11.32
CA ALA A 82 10.03 0.91 10.49
C ALA A 82 9.83 0.29 9.09
N GLN A 83 10.94 -0.08 8.44
CA GLN A 83 10.92 -0.67 7.11
C GLN A 83 10.23 -2.05 7.04
N LEU A 84 10.04 -2.72 8.18
CA LEU A 84 9.35 -4.00 8.27
C LEU A 84 7.87 -3.84 8.59
N SER A 85 7.49 -2.72 9.17
CA SER A 85 6.09 -2.46 9.51
C SER A 85 5.21 -2.28 8.28
N PHE A 86 5.79 -1.82 7.16
CA PHE A 86 5.05 -1.57 5.93
C PHE A 86 5.55 -2.42 4.77
N GLY A 87 4.61 -2.96 4.00
CA GLY A 87 4.87 -3.59 2.70
C GLY A 87 4.19 -2.79 1.59
N LEU A 88 4.88 -2.53 0.48
CA LEU A 88 4.34 -1.74 -0.62
C LEU A 88 4.24 -2.55 -1.91
N VAL A 89 3.05 -2.52 -2.49
CA VAL A 89 2.76 -2.99 -3.84
C VAL A 89 2.63 -1.76 -4.74
N PHE A 90 3.50 -1.66 -5.72
CA PHE A 90 3.58 -0.52 -6.64
C PHE A 90 2.55 -0.63 -7.78
N GLN A 91 2.24 0.50 -8.40
CA GLN A 91 1.48 0.59 -9.64
C GLN A 91 2.14 -0.18 -10.79
N GLN A 92 3.46 -0.04 -10.96
CA GLN A 92 4.27 -0.89 -11.80
C GLN A 92 4.75 -2.07 -10.96
N PHE A 93 4.73 -3.26 -11.51
CA PHE A 93 4.99 -4.51 -10.77
C PHE A 93 6.37 -4.56 -10.10
N ASN A 94 7.36 -3.89 -10.70
CA ASN A 94 8.74 -3.77 -10.21
C ASN A 94 9.37 -5.12 -9.83
N LEU A 95 9.06 -6.17 -10.60
CA LEU A 95 9.69 -7.47 -10.42
C LEU A 95 11.13 -7.43 -10.93
N PHE A 96 11.99 -8.19 -10.31
CA PHE A 96 13.36 -8.37 -10.75
C PHE A 96 13.37 -9.26 -12.00
N PRO A 97 13.70 -8.75 -13.19
CA PRO A 97 13.53 -9.50 -14.43
C PRO A 97 14.50 -10.68 -14.57
N GLN A 98 15.64 -10.66 -13.87
CA GLN A 98 16.66 -11.70 -13.87
C GLN A 98 16.35 -12.85 -12.91
N TYR A 99 15.31 -12.74 -12.08
CA TYR A 99 14.89 -13.77 -11.13
C TYR A 99 13.54 -14.36 -11.55
N ASN A 100 13.35 -15.67 -11.33
CA ASN A 100 12.05 -16.30 -11.51
C ASN A 100 11.05 -15.84 -10.43
N VAL A 101 9.81 -16.30 -10.50
CA VAL A 101 8.75 -15.93 -9.55
C VAL A 101 9.12 -16.29 -8.12
N LYS A 102 9.56 -17.52 -7.86
CA LYS A 102 9.95 -17.99 -6.52
C LYS A 102 11.13 -17.18 -5.96
N GLU A 103 12.13 -16.90 -6.78
CA GLU A 103 13.27 -16.07 -6.41
C GLU A 103 12.88 -14.62 -6.10
N ASN A 104 11.93 -14.03 -6.88
CA ASN A 104 11.39 -12.70 -6.59
C ASN A 104 10.76 -12.63 -5.19
N LEU A 105 10.10 -13.68 -4.74
CA LEU A 105 9.51 -13.75 -3.40
C LEU A 105 10.58 -13.95 -2.32
N THR A 106 11.53 -14.85 -2.55
CA THR A 106 12.42 -15.36 -1.49
C THR A 106 13.71 -14.56 -1.32
N LEU A 107 14.09 -13.72 -2.29
CA LEU A 107 15.35 -12.97 -2.28
C LEU A 107 15.56 -12.16 -1.00
N ALA A 108 14.59 -11.30 -0.66
CA ALA A 108 14.72 -10.40 0.49
C ALA A 108 14.78 -11.15 1.83
N PRO A 109 13.84 -12.07 2.16
CA PRO A 109 13.90 -12.81 3.41
C PRO A 109 15.16 -13.72 3.52
N ILE A 110 15.61 -14.35 2.42
CA ILE A 110 16.85 -15.16 2.43
C ILE A 110 18.09 -14.30 2.73
N LEU A 111 18.21 -13.12 2.11
CA LEU A 111 19.30 -12.20 2.36
C LEU A 111 19.33 -11.73 3.83
N ARG A 112 18.16 -11.49 4.43
CA ARG A 112 18.05 -11.12 5.84
C ARG A 112 18.36 -12.30 6.77
N ALA A 113 17.88 -13.50 6.44
CA ALA A 113 18.19 -14.71 7.20
C ALA A 113 19.70 -14.99 7.23
N LYS A 114 20.39 -14.85 6.09
CA LYS A 114 21.86 -14.99 6.01
C LYS A 114 22.63 -13.98 6.87
N ARG A 115 22.01 -12.81 7.16
CA ARG A 115 22.59 -11.78 8.04
C ARG A 115 22.17 -11.95 9.51
N GLY A 116 21.45 -13.02 9.86
CA GLY A 116 20.90 -13.22 11.21
C GLY A 116 19.78 -12.25 11.60
N ALA A 117 19.22 -11.52 10.63
CA ALA A 117 18.19 -10.49 10.83
C ALA A 117 16.77 -10.96 10.45
N TYR A 118 16.56 -12.28 10.36
CA TYR A 118 15.27 -12.88 10.04
C TYR A 118 15.11 -14.23 10.76
N PRO A 119 13.96 -14.50 11.39
CA PRO A 119 13.80 -15.65 12.30
C PRO A 119 13.67 -16.99 11.59
N GLU A 120 13.29 -17.00 10.30
CA GLU A 120 13.03 -18.22 9.55
C GLU A 120 14.27 -18.76 8.86
N SER A 121 14.39 -20.08 8.80
CA SER A 121 15.35 -20.78 7.96
C SER A 121 15.02 -20.68 6.48
N VAL A 122 15.98 -20.92 5.60
CA VAL A 122 15.78 -20.92 4.14
C VAL A 122 14.69 -21.94 3.73
N ALA A 123 14.60 -23.07 4.40
CA ALA A 123 13.55 -24.08 4.14
C ALA A 123 12.15 -23.52 4.45
N GLN A 124 11.98 -22.89 5.60
CA GLN A 124 10.70 -22.26 5.98
C GLN A 124 10.32 -21.09 5.07
N ILE A 125 11.29 -20.28 4.63
CA ILE A 125 11.08 -19.21 3.65
C ILE A 125 10.55 -19.78 2.33
N ASN A 126 11.14 -20.88 1.83
CA ASN A 126 10.69 -21.53 0.60
C ASN A 126 9.28 -22.12 0.74
N GLU A 127 8.97 -22.80 1.84
CA GLU A 127 7.63 -23.33 2.13
C GLU A 127 6.58 -22.21 2.17
N ARG A 128 6.90 -21.09 2.81
CA ARG A 128 6.01 -19.92 2.85
C ARG A 128 5.81 -19.30 1.47
N ALA A 129 6.85 -19.24 0.64
CA ALA A 129 6.73 -18.76 -0.74
C ALA A 129 5.76 -19.63 -1.55
N GLU A 130 5.83 -20.97 -1.41
CA GLU A 130 4.90 -21.90 -2.06
C GLU A 130 3.46 -21.67 -1.63
N LYS A 131 3.20 -21.51 -0.32
CA LYS A 131 1.86 -21.19 0.21
C LYS A 131 1.33 -19.84 -0.30
N LEU A 132 2.19 -18.82 -0.40
CA LEU A 132 1.78 -17.53 -0.94
C LEU A 132 1.49 -17.60 -2.44
N LEU A 133 2.25 -18.38 -3.21
CA LEU A 133 1.96 -18.62 -4.62
C LEU A 133 0.62 -19.35 -4.82
N GLU A 134 0.28 -20.27 -3.94
CA GLU A 134 -1.04 -20.92 -3.92
C GLU A 134 -2.14 -19.89 -3.65
N THR A 135 -1.96 -19.03 -2.62
CA THR A 135 -2.92 -17.98 -2.24
C THR A 135 -3.22 -17.03 -3.41
N VAL A 136 -2.20 -16.67 -4.20
CA VAL A 136 -2.37 -15.78 -5.37
C VAL A 136 -2.66 -16.54 -6.67
N GLY A 137 -2.82 -17.88 -6.63
CA GLY A 137 -3.16 -18.73 -7.77
C GLY A 137 -2.05 -18.83 -8.83
N LEU A 138 -0.78 -18.91 -8.39
CA LEU A 138 0.39 -18.95 -9.27
C LEU A 138 1.37 -20.08 -8.96
N SER A 139 0.94 -21.16 -8.30
CA SER A 139 1.82 -22.29 -7.93
C SER A 139 2.57 -22.88 -9.13
N GLU A 140 1.90 -23.04 -10.28
CA GLU A 140 2.50 -23.58 -11.50
C GLU A 140 3.47 -22.63 -12.20
N LYS A 141 3.55 -21.36 -11.74
CA LYS A 141 4.40 -20.32 -12.32
C LYS A 141 5.66 -20.05 -11.51
N ALA A 142 5.95 -20.84 -10.46
CA ALA A 142 7.05 -20.62 -9.55
C ALA A 142 8.41 -20.44 -10.26
N GLU A 143 8.68 -21.22 -11.32
CA GLU A 143 9.92 -21.18 -12.08
C GLU A 143 9.85 -20.25 -13.32
N SER A 144 8.70 -19.60 -13.58
CA SER A 144 8.55 -18.68 -14.71
C SER A 144 9.25 -17.35 -14.42
N TYR A 145 9.74 -16.68 -15.46
CA TYR A 145 10.32 -15.34 -15.36
C TYR A 145 9.25 -14.26 -15.62
N PRO A 146 9.45 -13.01 -15.12
CA PRO A 146 8.49 -11.94 -15.30
C PRO A 146 8.03 -11.71 -16.75
N CYS A 147 8.93 -11.85 -17.74
CA CYS A 147 8.60 -11.70 -19.15
C CYS A 147 7.65 -12.78 -19.70
N GLN A 148 7.44 -13.87 -18.97
CA GLN A 148 6.55 -14.97 -19.33
C GLN A 148 5.17 -14.86 -18.68
N LEU A 149 4.92 -13.79 -17.93
CA LEU A 149 3.70 -13.56 -17.16
C LEU A 149 2.86 -12.44 -17.77
N SER A 150 1.53 -12.58 -17.70
CA SER A 150 0.62 -11.46 -17.98
C SER A 150 0.78 -10.35 -16.90
N GLY A 151 0.32 -9.15 -17.20
CA GLY A 151 0.35 -8.04 -16.25
C GLY A 151 -0.33 -8.37 -14.91
N GLY A 152 -1.52 -8.98 -14.95
CA GLY A 152 -2.23 -9.43 -13.76
C GLY A 152 -1.47 -10.50 -12.96
N GLN A 153 -0.78 -11.42 -13.65
CA GLN A 153 0.09 -12.39 -12.99
C GLN A 153 1.30 -11.70 -12.33
N GLN A 154 1.94 -10.76 -13.03
CA GLN A 154 3.06 -9.99 -12.46
C GLN A 154 2.63 -9.22 -11.20
N GLN A 155 1.45 -8.60 -11.22
CA GLN A 155 0.92 -7.89 -10.06
C GLN A 155 0.62 -8.83 -8.89
N ARG A 156 0.08 -10.01 -9.16
CA ARG A 156 -0.14 -11.03 -8.10
C ARG A 156 1.19 -11.54 -7.52
N VAL A 157 2.25 -11.66 -8.32
CA VAL A 157 3.62 -11.94 -7.82
C VAL A 157 4.12 -10.78 -6.94
N ALA A 158 3.89 -9.52 -7.35
CA ALA A 158 4.29 -8.35 -6.55
C ALA A 158 3.57 -8.30 -5.19
N ILE A 159 2.28 -8.67 -5.15
CA ILE A 159 1.51 -8.83 -3.90
C ILE A 159 2.13 -9.93 -3.03
N ALA A 160 2.35 -11.12 -3.58
CA ALA A 160 2.95 -12.23 -2.84
C ALA A 160 4.35 -11.87 -2.31
N ARG A 161 5.17 -11.15 -3.09
CA ARG A 161 6.49 -10.65 -2.67
C ARG A 161 6.40 -9.69 -1.48
N ALA A 162 5.44 -8.75 -1.49
CA ALA A 162 5.23 -7.84 -0.37
C ALA A 162 4.82 -8.60 0.90
N LEU A 163 3.99 -9.63 0.78
CA LEU A 163 3.56 -10.50 1.87
C LEU A 163 4.69 -11.35 2.46
N MET A 164 5.72 -11.67 1.68
CA MET A 164 6.87 -12.47 2.15
C MET A 164 7.60 -11.83 3.34
N MET A 165 7.55 -10.52 3.48
CA MET A 165 8.19 -9.83 4.61
C MET A 165 7.29 -9.76 5.85
N SER A 166 6.07 -10.31 5.78
CA SER A 166 5.08 -10.29 6.87
C SER A 166 4.85 -8.89 7.45
N PRO A 167 4.57 -7.88 6.60
CA PRO A 167 4.39 -6.52 7.08
C PRO A 167 3.16 -6.42 7.98
N GLU A 168 3.18 -5.49 8.93
CA GLU A 168 2.03 -5.17 9.79
C GLU A 168 0.94 -4.42 9.02
N ILE A 169 1.35 -3.60 8.03
CA ILE A 169 0.45 -2.80 7.18
C ILE A 169 0.85 -3.04 5.73
N LEU A 170 -0.11 -3.45 4.89
CA LEU A 170 0.12 -3.64 3.47
C LEU A 170 -0.45 -2.46 2.68
N CYS A 171 0.41 -1.80 1.92
CA CYS A 171 0.10 -0.62 1.12
C CYS A 171 0.00 -0.98 -0.36
N PHE A 172 -0.97 -0.39 -1.06
CA PHE A 172 -1.17 -0.55 -2.51
C PHE A 172 -1.23 0.82 -3.18
N ASP A 173 -0.33 1.08 -4.12
CA ASP A 173 -0.30 2.30 -4.93
C ASP A 173 -0.92 2.00 -6.30
N GLU A 174 -2.22 2.25 -6.45
CA GLU A 174 -2.99 2.04 -7.69
C GLU A 174 -2.73 0.66 -8.34
N PRO A 175 -3.01 -0.46 -7.64
CA PRO A 175 -2.53 -1.79 -8.01
C PRO A 175 -3.09 -2.34 -9.33
N THR A 176 -4.06 -1.66 -9.95
CA THR A 176 -4.72 -2.10 -11.18
C THR A 176 -4.55 -1.13 -12.35
N SER A 177 -4.00 0.06 -12.12
CA SER A 177 -3.95 1.13 -13.15
C SER A 177 -3.05 0.82 -14.35
N ALA A 178 -2.13 -0.14 -14.22
CA ALA A 178 -1.27 -0.62 -15.31
C ALA A 178 -1.81 -1.90 -15.98
N LEU A 179 -3.07 -2.29 -15.71
CA LEU A 179 -3.69 -3.52 -16.19
C LEU A 179 -4.84 -3.24 -17.16
N ASP A 180 -5.02 -4.17 -18.08
CA ASP A 180 -6.25 -4.24 -18.88
C ASP A 180 -7.46 -4.55 -17.99
N PRO A 181 -8.68 -4.05 -18.31
CA PRO A 181 -9.89 -4.27 -17.52
C PRO A 181 -10.20 -5.74 -17.20
N GLU A 182 -9.90 -6.64 -18.14
CA GLU A 182 -10.11 -8.10 -17.96
C GLU A 182 -9.23 -8.68 -16.84
N LEU A 183 -7.99 -8.16 -16.68
CA LEU A 183 -7.04 -8.64 -15.67
C LEU A 183 -7.22 -7.96 -14.30
N THR A 184 -7.86 -6.80 -14.27
CA THR A 184 -8.14 -6.03 -13.05
C THR A 184 -8.93 -6.87 -12.03
N GLY A 185 -9.96 -7.59 -12.47
CA GLY A 185 -10.83 -8.39 -11.61
C GLY A 185 -10.09 -9.47 -10.81
N GLU A 186 -9.08 -10.11 -11.40
CA GLU A 186 -8.30 -11.15 -10.72
C GLU A 186 -7.44 -10.57 -9.59
N VAL A 187 -6.81 -9.42 -9.83
CA VAL A 187 -5.98 -8.73 -8.83
C VAL A 187 -6.83 -8.22 -7.67
N LEU A 188 -7.97 -7.57 -7.97
CA LEU A 188 -8.90 -7.08 -6.95
C LEU A 188 -9.48 -8.22 -6.10
N LYS A 189 -9.72 -9.40 -6.70
CA LYS A 189 -10.15 -10.60 -5.96
C LYS A 189 -9.09 -11.06 -4.95
N VAL A 190 -7.82 -11.06 -5.32
CA VAL A 190 -6.72 -11.38 -4.41
C VAL A 190 -6.68 -10.36 -3.27
N ILE A 191 -6.74 -9.04 -3.55
CA ILE A 191 -6.72 -8.01 -2.51
C ILE A 191 -7.92 -8.16 -1.55
N ARG A 192 -9.13 -8.46 -2.07
CA ARG A 192 -10.31 -8.75 -1.22
C ARG A 192 -10.09 -9.96 -0.30
N SER A 193 -9.44 -11.01 -0.78
CA SER A 193 -9.18 -12.18 0.06
C SER A 193 -8.26 -11.86 1.24
N LEU A 194 -7.32 -10.92 1.07
CA LEU A 194 -6.42 -10.48 2.15
C LEU A 194 -7.16 -9.73 3.27
N LYS A 195 -8.30 -9.08 3.00
CA LYS A 195 -9.16 -8.47 4.03
C LYS A 195 -9.72 -9.53 4.97
N ASN A 196 -10.12 -10.68 4.44
CA ASN A 196 -10.68 -11.78 5.23
C ASN A 196 -9.66 -12.38 6.21
N ASP A 197 -8.37 -12.12 6.02
CA ASP A 197 -7.27 -12.56 6.88
C ASP A 197 -6.93 -11.53 7.98
N ASP A 198 -7.83 -10.59 8.29
CA ASP A 198 -7.64 -9.52 9.30
C ASP A 198 -6.41 -8.64 9.05
N ARG A 199 -6.04 -8.42 7.79
CA ARG A 199 -4.87 -7.61 7.45
C ARG A 199 -5.20 -6.13 7.43
N THR A 200 -4.36 -5.35 8.09
CA THR A 200 -4.40 -3.89 8.01
C THR A 200 -3.87 -3.45 6.65
N MET A 201 -4.68 -2.70 5.89
CA MET A 201 -4.32 -2.30 4.52
C MET A 201 -4.57 -0.82 4.27
N ILE A 202 -3.72 -0.22 3.42
CA ILE A 202 -3.93 1.14 2.88
C ILE A 202 -3.90 1.03 1.35
N ILE A 203 -4.96 1.45 0.68
CA ILE A 203 -5.14 1.26 -0.76
C ILE A 203 -5.39 2.62 -1.43
N VAL A 204 -4.46 3.08 -2.25
CA VAL A 204 -4.71 4.17 -3.21
C VAL A 204 -5.35 3.57 -4.45
N THR A 205 -6.54 4.03 -4.81
CA THR A 205 -7.28 3.48 -5.97
C THR A 205 -8.16 4.50 -6.64
N HIS A 206 -8.42 4.28 -7.92
CA HIS A 206 -9.45 4.97 -8.72
C HIS A 206 -10.69 4.08 -8.97
N GLU A 207 -10.69 2.84 -8.48
CA GLU A 207 -11.80 1.89 -8.60
C GLU A 207 -12.79 2.11 -7.45
N MET A 208 -13.82 2.94 -7.65
CA MET A 208 -14.76 3.33 -6.57
C MET A 208 -15.60 2.16 -6.06
N ASP A 209 -16.06 1.27 -6.95
CA ASP A 209 -16.82 0.08 -6.56
C ASP A 209 -15.97 -0.90 -5.73
N PHE A 210 -14.69 -1.01 -6.09
CA PHE A 210 -13.75 -1.79 -5.29
C PHE A 210 -13.51 -1.14 -3.93
N ALA A 211 -13.21 0.16 -3.88
CA ALA A 211 -13.04 0.89 -2.63
C ALA A 211 -14.28 0.71 -1.74
N LYS A 212 -15.50 0.89 -2.29
CA LYS A 212 -16.77 0.70 -1.57
C LYS A 212 -16.92 -0.71 -1.00
N SER A 213 -16.43 -1.73 -1.73
CA SER A 213 -16.61 -3.14 -1.33
C SER A 213 -15.57 -3.64 -0.32
N VAL A 214 -14.38 -3.01 -0.26
CA VAL A 214 -13.25 -3.51 0.53
C VAL A 214 -12.89 -2.60 1.70
N ALA A 215 -13.06 -1.29 1.58
CA ALA A 215 -12.66 -0.35 2.62
C ALA A 215 -13.63 -0.35 3.80
N ASP A 216 -13.09 -0.18 4.99
CA ASP A 216 -13.83 0.13 6.21
C ASP A 216 -13.91 1.65 6.39
N LYS A 217 -12.88 2.35 5.92
CA LYS A 217 -12.74 3.80 5.96
C LYS A 217 -12.22 4.33 4.62
N ILE A 218 -12.74 5.46 4.17
CA ILE A 218 -12.25 6.18 2.99
C ILE A 218 -11.80 7.58 3.40
N ILE A 219 -10.66 8.01 2.86
CA ILE A 219 -10.24 9.41 2.88
C ILE A 219 -10.19 9.96 1.46
N PHE A 220 -10.71 11.15 1.27
CA PHE A 220 -10.57 11.92 0.04
C PHE A 220 -9.48 12.96 0.21
N VAL A 221 -8.41 12.82 -0.56
CA VAL A 221 -7.24 13.71 -0.52
C VAL A 221 -7.30 14.68 -1.69
N ALA A 222 -7.31 15.96 -1.39
CA ALA A 222 -7.27 17.04 -2.36
C ALA A 222 -6.34 18.16 -1.87
N ASP A 223 -5.60 18.78 -2.76
CA ASP A 223 -4.72 19.93 -2.47
C ASP A 223 -3.75 19.72 -1.30
N GLY A 224 -3.36 18.48 -1.06
CA GLY A 224 -2.41 18.10 0.00
C GLY A 224 -3.01 17.99 1.41
N VAL A 225 -4.32 17.98 1.55
CA VAL A 225 -5.04 17.77 2.82
C VAL A 225 -6.07 16.64 2.69
N ILE A 226 -6.49 16.08 3.81
CA ILE A 226 -7.69 15.23 3.86
C ILE A 226 -8.89 16.17 3.90
N GLU A 227 -9.62 16.20 2.80
CA GLU A 227 -10.79 17.07 2.62
C GLU A 227 -12.04 16.46 3.27
N GLU A 228 -12.17 15.14 3.21
CA GLU A 228 -13.26 14.38 3.81
C GLU A 228 -12.79 12.98 4.20
N GLU A 229 -13.31 12.46 5.32
CA GLU A 229 -13.10 11.08 5.75
C GLU A 229 -14.39 10.50 6.33
N GLY A 230 -14.57 9.19 6.19
CA GLY A 230 -15.74 8.49 6.71
C GLY A 230 -15.84 7.06 6.21
N THR A 231 -16.99 6.45 6.45
CA THR A 231 -17.33 5.14 5.86
C THR A 231 -17.50 5.26 4.34
N PRO A 232 -17.41 4.16 3.58
CA PRO A 232 -17.65 4.18 2.14
C PRO A 232 -18.98 4.84 1.74
N ASP A 233 -20.05 4.60 2.48
CA ASP A 233 -21.35 5.19 2.17
C ASP A 233 -21.41 6.70 2.46
N GLU A 234 -20.75 7.18 3.52
CA GLU A 234 -20.65 8.61 3.80
C GLU A 234 -19.90 9.36 2.72
N VAL A 235 -18.74 8.83 2.29
CA VAL A 235 -17.83 9.51 1.38
C VAL A 235 -18.23 9.35 -0.09
N LEU A 236 -18.71 8.16 -0.51
CA LEU A 236 -19.02 7.88 -1.92
C LEU A 236 -20.50 8.10 -2.28
N THR A 237 -21.41 7.90 -1.32
CA THR A 237 -22.86 7.98 -1.61
C THR A 237 -23.45 9.31 -1.11
N ASN A 238 -23.00 9.81 0.04
CA ASN A 238 -23.51 11.04 0.67
C ASN A 238 -22.39 12.04 0.97
N PRO A 239 -21.54 12.42 0.00
CA PRO A 239 -20.40 13.32 0.22
C PRO A 239 -20.87 14.71 0.66
N LYS A 240 -20.16 15.29 1.64
CA LYS A 240 -20.43 16.64 2.18
C LYS A 240 -19.67 17.71 1.39
N SER A 241 -18.42 17.43 1.01
CA SER A 241 -17.56 18.37 0.31
C SER A 241 -17.97 18.53 -1.17
N GLU A 242 -18.03 19.76 -1.66
CA GLU A 242 -18.28 20.04 -3.09
C GLU A 242 -17.15 19.51 -3.98
N LYS A 243 -15.91 19.45 -3.48
CA LYS A 243 -14.78 18.90 -4.25
C LYS A 243 -14.93 17.41 -4.53
N ILE A 244 -15.42 16.64 -3.54
CA ILE A 244 -15.64 15.21 -3.76
C ILE A 244 -16.85 14.96 -4.65
N LYS A 245 -17.93 15.75 -4.55
CA LYS A 245 -19.06 15.66 -5.46
C LYS A 245 -18.65 15.88 -6.91
N ALA A 246 -17.84 16.92 -7.16
CA ALA A 246 -17.28 17.20 -8.48
C ALA A 246 -16.33 16.06 -8.95
N PHE A 247 -15.54 15.49 -8.06
CA PHE A 247 -14.67 14.36 -8.40
C PHE A 247 -15.46 13.11 -8.79
N LEU A 248 -16.50 12.77 -8.03
CA LEU A 248 -17.34 11.59 -8.29
C LEU A 248 -18.19 11.75 -9.56
N SER A 249 -18.67 12.96 -9.89
CA SER A 249 -19.41 13.19 -11.14
C SER A 249 -18.57 12.89 -12.38
N VAL A 250 -17.28 13.29 -12.39
CA VAL A 250 -16.36 13.01 -13.51
C VAL A 250 -16.07 11.52 -13.67
N ILE A 251 -16.08 10.75 -12.57
CA ILE A 251 -15.84 9.30 -12.62
C ILE A 251 -17.07 8.56 -13.16
N ASN A 252 -18.27 8.97 -12.74
CA ASN A 252 -19.53 8.33 -13.13
C ASN A 252 -19.92 8.62 -14.60
N GLU A 253 -19.29 9.58 -15.27
CA GLU A 253 -19.51 9.90 -16.68
C GLU A 253 -18.59 9.08 -17.63
N LYS A 254 -17.68 8.27 -17.09
CA LYS A 254 -16.77 7.39 -17.85
C LYS A 254 -17.24 5.93 -17.82
#